data_d272b3ba32c96528fd1bfb7098f307a9
#
_entry.id   d272b3ba32c96528fd1bfb7098f307a9
#
_cell.length_a   1.000
_cell.length_b   1.000
_cell.length_c   1.000
_cell.angle_alpha   90.00
_cell.angle_beta   90.00
_cell.angle_gamma   90.00
#
_symmetry.space_group_name_H-M   'P 1'
#
loop_
_entity.id
_entity.type
_entity.pdbx_description
1 polymer ?
#
loop_
_entity_poly.entity_id
_entity_poly.type
_entity_poly.pdbx_seq_one_letter_code
_entity_poly.pdbx_strand_id
1 'polypeptide(L)'
;MMRRKSMRVRKRAKKQINKDRISRLPDDLIDHIYSFLDSKSSVQSSLLSRRWRNTWKCHPRLKFKTDLSTGHKFDKFVHKFLSKRKKDAEIPIVDIHSNSIPIRLLKKIIAYSMSHGTKMLNILYMSDIPTRRGGFDLSLLKSHFLQDLYLDIDFELLKSPNLTWYLPTLTTLHLQRVTFTLDPPNDDGSLELFSAFSNLKYLVLLDCRLWNVRTFYITSSGLENLTIICLVHSCQFVISAPNLSSFIYDHMTPSLLLANDLDSLETVSFRTIYDRPTVNPPNYVETMINTFHQLHK
;
A
#
# COMPACT_ATOMS: atom_id res chain seq x y z
N MET A 1 43.54 34.89 -42.54
CA MET A 1 42.43 35.10 -41.56
C MET A 1 41.36 34.03 -41.56
N MET A 2 41.11 33.26 -42.60
CA MET A 2 40.11 32.20 -42.73
C MET A 2 40.34 30.93 -41.84
N ARG A 3 41.58 30.45 -41.64
CA ARG A 3 41.89 29.25 -40.83
C ARG A 3 41.53 29.36 -39.33
N ARG A 4 41.64 30.57 -38.74
CA ARG A 4 41.32 30.81 -37.33
C ARG A 4 39.80 30.79 -37.04
N LYS A 5 38.95 31.23 -38.00
CA LYS A 5 37.46 31.15 -37.86
C LYS A 5 36.95 29.70 -37.90
N SER A 6 37.49 28.87 -38.83
CA SER A 6 37.13 27.46 -38.95
C SER A 6 37.50 26.66 -37.71
N MET A 7 38.65 26.91 -37.08
CA MET A 7 39.03 26.23 -35.81
C MET A 7 38.16 26.64 -34.62
N ARG A 8 37.74 27.92 -34.53
CA ARG A 8 36.84 28.38 -33.48
C ARG A 8 35.44 27.80 -33.62
N VAL A 9 34.91 27.67 -34.82
CA VAL A 9 33.61 27.02 -35.09
C VAL A 9 33.65 25.54 -34.78
N ARG A 10 34.72 24.80 -35.18
CA ARG A 10 34.93 23.40 -34.85
C ARG A 10 35.11 23.15 -33.33
N LYS A 11 35.83 24.05 -32.61
CA LYS A 11 35.95 23.99 -31.14
C LYS A 11 34.62 24.27 -30.43
N ARG A 12 33.82 25.23 -30.94
CA ARG A 12 32.45 25.47 -30.40
C ARG A 12 31.52 24.30 -30.69
N ALA A 13 31.54 23.71 -31.88
CA ALA A 13 30.76 22.53 -32.23
C ALA A 13 31.18 21.31 -31.39
N LYS A 14 32.48 21.03 -31.20
CA LYS A 14 32.98 19.99 -30.30
C LYS A 14 32.61 20.24 -28.83
N LYS A 15 32.62 21.48 -28.35
CA LYS A 15 32.22 21.85 -27.00
C LYS A 15 30.69 21.73 -26.79
N GLN A 16 29.89 21.91 -27.84
CA GLN A 16 28.45 21.76 -27.84
C GLN A 16 28.04 20.28 -27.92
N ILE A 17 28.79 19.46 -28.69
CA ILE A 17 28.60 18.01 -28.79
C ILE A 17 28.90 17.31 -27.47
N ASN A 18 29.82 17.80 -26.63
CA ASN A 18 30.12 17.26 -25.32
C ASN A 18 29.17 17.74 -24.18
N LYS A 19 28.31 18.74 -24.44
CA LYS A 19 27.49 19.36 -23.40
C LYS A 19 26.12 18.71 -23.21
N ASP A 20 25.59 17.97 -24.17
CA ASP A 20 24.23 17.44 -24.10
C ASP A 20 24.19 15.91 -24.19
N ARG A 21 24.84 15.28 -23.22
CA ARG A 21 24.81 13.81 -23.07
C ARG A 21 23.43 13.30 -22.68
N ILE A 22 22.65 14.08 -21.92
CA ILE A 22 21.32 13.74 -21.41
C ILE A 22 20.31 13.61 -22.55
N SER A 23 20.36 14.50 -23.56
CA SER A 23 19.47 14.43 -24.73
C SER A 23 19.76 13.24 -25.66
N ARG A 24 20.90 12.55 -25.47
CA ARG A 24 21.30 11.39 -26.28
C ARG A 24 21.09 10.05 -25.64
N LEU A 25 20.57 10.04 -24.41
CA LEU A 25 20.27 8.79 -23.73
C LEU A 25 19.23 7.98 -24.53
N PRO A 26 19.38 6.67 -24.67
CA PRO A 26 18.34 5.78 -25.16
C PRO A 26 17.04 5.95 -24.35
N ASP A 27 15.88 5.63 -24.96
CA ASP A 27 14.59 5.77 -24.29
C ASP A 27 14.51 4.88 -23.07
N ASP A 28 15.00 3.65 -23.16
CA ASP A 28 15.04 2.69 -22.03
C ASP A 28 15.78 3.25 -20.80
N LEU A 29 16.90 3.97 -21.03
CA LEU A 29 17.63 4.61 -19.94
C LEU A 29 16.89 5.83 -19.38
N ILE A 30 16.16 6.56 -20.22
CA ILE A 30 15.33 7.67 -19.78
C ILE A 30 14.18 7.10 -18.90
N ASP A 31 13.51 6.06 -19.32
CA ASP A 31 12.43 5.41 -18.57
C ASP A 31 12.97 4.82 -17.26
N HIS A 32 14.15 4.21 -17.29
CA HIS A 32 14.82 3.72 -16.08
C HIS A 32 15.12 4.86 -15.09
N ILE A 33 15.63 6.01 -15.57
CA ILE A 33 15.86 7.18 -14.72
C ILE A 33 14.53 7.68 -14.13
N TYR A 34 13.47 7.75 -14.94
CA TYR A 34 12.14 8.16 -14.44
C TYR A 34 11.59 7.24 -13.35
N SER A 35 11.89 5.95 -13.37
CA SER A 35 11.45 5.01 -12.36
C SER A 35 11.94 5.35 -10.93
N PHE A 36 13.03 6.08 -10.80
CA PHE A 36 13.58 6.55 -9.53
C PHE A 36 13.04 7.93 -9.11
N LEU A 37 12.46 8.69 -10.03
CA LEU A 37 12.01 10.04 -9.76
C LEU A 37 10.63 10.05 -9.12
N ASP A 38 10.41 10.98 -8.20
CA ASP A 38 9.06 11.34 -7.81
C ASP A 38 8.38 12.20 -8.89
N SER A 39 7.05 12.36 -8.78
CA SER A 39 6.27 13.10 -9.77
C SER A 39 6.69 14.56 -9.92
N LYS A 40 7.19 15.19 -8.84
CA LYS A 40 7.70 16.57 -8.89
C LYS A 40 9.03 16.65 -9.64
N SER A 41 9.98 15.80 -9.31
CA SER A 41 11.27 15.70 -9.99
C SER A 41 11.11 15.30 -11.46
N SER A 42 10.14 14.43 -11.75
CA SER A 42 9.77 14.07 -13.13
C SER A 42 9.33 15.27 -13.96
N VAL A 43 8.52 16.18 -13.39
CA VAL A 43 8.17 17.44 -14.07
C VAL A 43 9.38 18.36 -14.21
N GLN A 44 10.23 18.48 -13.18
CA GLN A 44 11.42 19.30 -13.20
C GLN A 44 12.43 18.84 -14.27
N SER A 45 12.53 17.53 -14.51
CA SER A 45 13.40 16.99 -15.56
C SER A 45 13.04 17.49 -16.97
N SER A 46 11.81 18.01 -17.17
CA SER A 46 11.40 18.64 -18.42
C SER A 46 12.24 19.86 -18.81
N LEU A 47 13.00 20.42 -17.86
CA LEU A 47 13.92 21.53 -18.08
C LEU A 47 15.28 21.09 -18.67
N LEU A 48 15.60 19.80 -18.59
CA LEU A 48 16.90 19.29 -19.03
C LEU A 48 17.07 19.35 -20.55
N SER A 49 16.05 19.01 -21.32
CA SER A 49 16.08 19.11 -22.77
C SER A 49 14.68 19.04 -23.40
N ARG A 50 14.63 19.30 -24.73
CA ARG A 50 13.37 19.18 -25.49
C ARG A 50 12.80 17.76 -25.46
N ARG A 51 13.66 16.73 -25.45
CA ARG A 51 13.27 15.31 -25.40
C ARG A 51 12.60 14.96 -24.07
N TRP A 52 13.10 15.49 -22.95
CA TRP A 52 12.55 15.22 -21.60
C TRP A 52 11.26 15.99 -21.30
N ARG A 53 10.92 17.01 -22.12
CA ARG A 53 9.83 17.95 -21.85
C ARG A 53 8.47 17.30 -21.61
N ASN A 54 8.16 16.21 -22.32
CA ASN A 54 6.84 15.58 -22.29
C ASN A 54 6.86 14.14 -21.75
N THR A 55 7.99 13.56 -21.47
CA THR A 55 8.13 12.16 -21.03
C THR A 55 7.33 11.88 -19.75
N TRP A 56 7.34 12.79 -18.79
CA TRP A 56 6.59 12.63 -17.53
C TRP A 56 5.07 12.51 -17.74
N LYS A 57 4.52 12.98 -18.87
CA LYS A 57 3.08 12.93 -19.14
C LYS A 57 2.56 11.51 -19.39
N CYS A 58 3.44 10.64 -19.84
CA CYS A 58 3.10 9.24 -20.17
C CYS A 58 3.74 8.25 -19.19
N HIS A 59 4.54 8.72 -18.23
CA HIS A 59 5.28 7.81 -17.35
C HIS A 59 4.33 6.90 -16.56
N PRO A 60 4.55 5.57 -16.56
CA PRO A 60 3.61 4.58 -16.02
C PRO A 60 3.56 4.54 -14.49
N ARG A 61 4.45 5.26 -13.79
CA ARG A 61 4.49 5.29 -12.33
C ARG A 61 4.21 6.69 -11.80
N LEU A 62 3.30 6.81 -10.84
CA LEU A 62 3.11 8.03 -10.04
C LEU A 62 3.73 7.82 -8.66
N LYS A 63 4.57 8.77 -8.26
CA LYS A 63 5.19 8.77 -6.93
C LYS A 63 5.05 10.15 -6.31
N PHE A 64 4.15 10.26 -5.35
CA PHE A 64 3.94 11.49 -4.60
C PHE A 64 4.60 11.39 -3.23
N LYS A 65 5.53 12.32 -2.97
CA LYS A 65 6.14 12.50 -1.65
C LYS A 65 5.86 13.89 -1.15
N THR A 66 5.41 14.04 0.08
CA THR A 66 5.21 15.34 0.71
C THR A 66 5.83 15.38 2.09
N ASP A 67 6.50 16.50 2.37
CA ASP A 67 6.95 16.87 3.69
C ASP A 67 5.98 17.90 4.30
N LEU A 68 5.97 18.05 5.62
CA LEU A 68 5.08 18.95 6.38
C LEU A 68 5.04 20.41 5.89
N SER A 69 6.07 20.87 5.19
CA SER A 69 6.24 22.27 4.79
C SER A 69 5.50 22.70 3.51
N THR A 70 4.85 21.80 2.78
CA THR A 70 4.44 22.08 1.39
C THR A 70 2.92 22.09 1.10
N GLY A 71 2.05 21.95 2.10
CA GLY A 71 0.60 21.67 1.96
C GLY A 71 -0.15 22.32 0.79
N HIS A 72 -0.35 23.66 0.78
CA HIS A 72 -1.11 24.33 -0.29
C HIS A 72 -0.44 24.34 -1.67
N LYS A 73 0.90 24.38 -1.69
CA LYS A 73 1.65 24.33 -2.96
C LYS A 73 1.57 22.95 -3.59
N PHE A 74 1.54 21.92 -2.76
CA PHE A 74 1.44 20.55 -3.21
C PHE A 74 0.06 20.24 -3.80
N ASP A 75 -1.03 20.70 -3.18
CA ASP A 75 -2.39 20.55 -3.72
C ASP A 75 -2.50 21.13 -5.14
N LYS A 76 -2.05 22.38 -5.33
CA LYS A 76 -1.99 23.02 -6.65
C LYS A 76 -1.13 22.23 -7.64
N PHE A 77 0.01 21.70 -7.18
CA PHE A 77 0.89 20.89 -8.02
C PHE A 77 0.20 19.63 -8.50
N VAL A 78 -0.40 18.83 -7.60
CA VAL A 78 -1.09 17.59 -7.96
C VAL A 78 -2.24 17.84 -8.93
N HIS A 79 -3.07 18.85 -8.66
CA HIS A 79 -4.15 19.23 -9.58
C HIS A 79 -3.63 19.53 -11.00
N LYS A 80 -2.59 20.35 -11.11
CA LYS A 80 -1.99 20.73 -12.38
C LYS A 80 -1.27 19.56 -13.05
N PHE A 81 -0.61 18.72 -12.25
CA PHE A 81 0.10 17.54 -12.73
C PHE A 81 -0.88 16.55 -13.36
N LEU A 82 -1.92 16.11 -12.64
CA LEU A 82 -2.90 15.15 -13.12
C LEU A 82 -3.64 15.68 -14.37
N SER A 83 -4.01 16.96 -14.40
CA SER A 83 -4.71 17.57 -15.54
C SER A 83 -3.87 17.67 -16.82
N LYS A 84 -2.54 17.65 -16.69
CA LYS A 84 -1.62 17.76 -17.85
C LYS A 84 -1.06 16.42 -18.32
N ARG A 85 -1.36 15.33 -17.63
CA ARG A 85 -1.00 14.01 -18.10
C ARG A 85 -1.76 13.66 -19.39
N LYS A 86 -1.21 12.74 -20.15
CA LYS A 86 -1.89 12.20 -21.33
C LYS A 86 -3.08 11.35 -20.84
N LYS A 87 -4.27 11.60 -21.40
CA LYS A 87 -5.51 10.98 -20.92
C LYS A 87 -5.52 9.45 -21.02
N ASP A 88 -4.88 8.91 -22.05
CA ASP A 88 -4.83 7.48 -22.34
C ASP A 88 -3.61 6.78 -21.73
N ALA A 89 -2.82 7.48 -20.92
CA ALA A 89 -1.64 6.88 -20.31
C ALA A 89 -2.05 6.02 -19.12
N GLU A 90 -1.82 4.73 -19.21
CA GLU A 90 -1.96 3.80 -18.10
C GLU A 90 -1.03 4.17 -16.94
N ILE A 91 -1.48 3.83 -15.73
CA ILE A 91 -0.74 4.09 -14.50
C ILE A 91 -0.74 2.82 -13.64
N PRO A 92 0.02 1.81 -14.03
CA PRO A 92 0.05 0.54 -13.32
C PRO A 92 0.56 0.66 -11.87
N ILE A 93 1.41 1.65 -11.55
CA ILE A 93 2.01 1.77 -10.22
C ILE A 93 1.77 3.17 -9.67
N VAL A 94 1.23 3.23 -8.45
CA VAL A 94 1.01 4.48 -7.70
C VAL A 94 1.56 4.36 -6.29
N ASP A 95 2.48 5.26 -5.93
CA ASP A 95 3.07 5.37 -4.60
C ASP A 95 2.72 6.73 -3.99
N ILE A 96 2.13 6.74 -2.82
CA ILE A 96 1.79 7.96 -2.08
C ILE A 96 2.43 7.87 -0.70
N HIS A 97 3.41 8.73 -0.44
CA HIS A 97 4.08 8.86 0.85
C HIS A 97 3.83 10.26 1.38
N SER A 98 3.05 10.40 2.42
CA SER A 98 2.69 11.73 2.93
C SER A 98 2.35 11.75 4.40
N ASN A 99 2.82 12.80 5.08
CA ASN A 99 2.47 13.11 6.46
C ASN A 99 1.46 14.27 6.56
N SER A 100 1.12 14.93 5.45
CA SER A 100 0.35 16.18 5.50
C SER A 100 -0.62 16.42 4.32
N ILE A 101 -0.83 15.40 3.48
CA ILE A 101 -1.77 15.55 2.35
C ILE A 101 -3.21 15.62 2.88
N PRO A 102 -4.04 16.59 2.45
CA PRO A 102 -5.45 16.58 2.80
C PRO A 102 -6.15 15.33 2.27
N ILE A 103 -7.01 14.71 3.09
CA ILE A 103 -7.73 13.47 2.72
C ILE A 103 -8.51 13.61 1.41
N ARG A 104 -9.08 14.79 1.12
CA ARG A 104 -9.74 15.09 -0.16
C ARG A 104 -8.82 14.93 -1.36
N LEU A 105 -7.52 15.30 -1.21
CA LEU A 105 -6.54 15.19 -2.28
C LEU A 105 -6.08 13.75 -2.46
N LEU A 106 -5.90 13.02 -1.35
CA LEU A 106 -5.64 11.59 -1.37
C LEU A 106 -6.76 10.85 -2.12
N LYS A 107 -8.03 11.10 -1.76
CA LYS A 107 -9.20 10.55 -2.47
C LYS A 107 -9.17 10.84 -3.96
N LYS A 108 -8.79 12.06 -4.36
CA LYS A 108 -8.68 12.44 -5.77
C LYS A 108 -7.59 11.67 -6.51
N ILE A 109 -6.40 11.51 -5.89
CA ILE A 109 -5.30 10.75 -6.50
C ILE A 109 -5.72 9.30 -6.70
N ILE A 110 -6.36 8.68 -5.70
CA ILE A 110 -6.84 7.32 -5.77
C ILE A 110 -7.89 7.17 -6.88
N ALA A 111 -8.91 8.01 -6.92
CA ALA A 111 -9.94 7.95 -7.95
C ALA A 111 -9.35 8.09 -9.36
N TYR A 112 -8.39 9.00 -9.54
CA TYR A 112 -7.66 9.15 -10.79
C TYR A 112 -6.88 7.88 -11.14
N SER A 113 -6.19 7.29 -10.16
CA SER A 113 -5.40 6.07 -10.34
C SER A 113 -6.28 4.88 -10.74
N MET A 114 -7.40 4.67 -10.04
CA MET A 114 -8.34 3.58 -10.36
C MET A 114 -8.92 3.70 -11.77
N SER A 115 -9.16 4.92 -12.26
CA SER A 115 -9.64 5.15 -13.63
C SER A 115 -8.58 4.96 -14.72
N HIS A 116 -7.30 4.77 -14.36
CA HIS A 116 -6.18 4.61 -15.30
C HIS A 116 -5.47 3.24 -15.19
N GLY A 117 -6.19 2.22 -14.77
CA GLY A 117 -5.72 0.83 -14.79
C GLY A 117 -4.62 0.51 -13.78
N THR A 118 -4.67 1.11 -12.60
CA THR A 118 -3.66 0.85 -11.55
C THR A 118 -3.74 -0.61 -11.08
N LYS A 119 -2.56 -1.26 -11.12
CA LYS A 119 -2.36 -2.64 -10.66
C LYS A 119 -1.76 -2.70 -9.27
N MET A 120 -0.89 -1.75 -8.93
CA MET A 120 -0.25 -1.66 -7.61
C MET A 120 -0.48 -0.27 -7.02
N LEU A 121 -1.05 -0.24 -5.82
CA LEU A 121 -1.30 0.99 -5.06
C LEU A 121 -0.66 0.90 -3.68
N ASN A 122 0.33 1.77 -3.42
CA ASN A 122 1.01 1.89 -2.16
C ASN A 122 0.66 3.24 -1.52
N ILE A 123 0.08 3.22 -0.33
CA ILE A 123 -0.25 4.41 0.44
C ILE A 123 0.43 4.32 1.80
N LEU A 124 1.40 5.18 2.04
CA LEU A 124 1.98 5.44 3.35
C LEU A 124 1.50 6.82 3.79
N TYR A 125 0.56 6.85 4.72
CA TYR A 125 -0.01 8.07 5.26
C TYR A 125 0.13 8.12 6.77
N MET A 126 0.89 9.10 7.25
CA MET A 126 1.06 9.38 8.66
C MET A 126 0.49 10.76 8.94
N SER A 127 -0.53 10.86 9.76
CA SER A 127 -1.10 12.15 10.15
C SER A 127 -0.61 12.52 11.54
N ASP A 128 0.04 13.68 11.67
CA ASP A 128 0.41 14.22 12.99
C ASP A 128 -0.80 14.76 13.78
N ILE A 129 -1.95 14.86 13.11
CA ILE A 129 -3.20 15.32 13.73
C ILE A 129 -4.13 14.11 13.79
N PRO A 130 -4.53 13.67 15.00
CA PRO A 130 -5.53 12.62 15.13
C PRO A 130 -6.83 13.12 14.48
N THR A 131 -7.08 12.72 13.24
CA THR A 131 -8.34 13.10 12.56
C THR A 131 -9.46 12.22 13.09
N ARG A 132 -9.96 12.55 14.28
CA ARG A 132 -11.12 11.90 14.92
C ARG A 132 -12.41 11.95 14.11
N ARG A 133 -12.41 12.62 12.94
CA ARG A 133 -13.65 12.89 12.17
C ARG A 133 -13.46 12.71 10.66
N GLY A 134 -13.08 11.55 10.21
CA GLY A 134 -13.04 11.31 8.78
C GLY A 134 -12.27 10.06 8.42
N GLY A 135 -12.86 8.89 8.61
CA GLY A 135 -12.32 7.64 8.16
C GLY A 135 -12.02 7.67 6.66
N PHE A 136 -11.04 6.93 6.25
CA PHE A 136 -10.77 6.68 4.84
C PHE A 136 -11.89 5.79 4.30
N ASP A 137 -12.65 6.29 3.36
CA ASP A 137 -13.71 5.51 2.72
C ASP A 137 -13.12 4.58 1.68
N LEU A 138 -13.04 3.30 2.02
CA LEU A 138 -12.52 2.25 1.14
C LEU A 138 -13.42 1.97 -0.07
N SER A 139 -14.66 2.47 -0.09
CA SER A 139 -15.54 2.36 -1.26
C SER A 139 -14.96 3.02 -2.52
N LEU A 140 -13.95 3.88 -2.34
CA LEU A 140 -13.18 4.47 -3.43
C LEU A 140 -12.23 3.49 -4.12
N LEU A 141 -11.89 2.38 -3.45
CA LEU A 141 -11.01 1.35 -3.99
C LEU A 141 -11.80 0.32 -4.81
N LYS A 142 -12.53 0.79 -5.80
CA LYS A 142 -13.23 -0.09 -6.76
C LYS A 142 -12.39 -0.20 -8.04
N SER A 143 -11.88 -1.39 -8.32
CA SER A 143 -11.04 -1.61 -9.50
C SER A 143 -11.10 -3.07 -9.94
N HIS A 144 -11.15 -3.27 -11.25
CA HIS A 144 -10.98 -4.58 -11.90
C HIS A 144 -9.50 -4.89 -12.21
N PHE A 145 -8.58 -3.97 -11.92
CA PHE A 145 -7.19 -4.08 -12.32
C PHE A 145 -6.24 -4.19 -11.13
N LEU A 146 -6.68 -3.79 -9.92
CA LEU A 146 -5.82 -3.73 -8.74
C LEU A 146 -5.46 -5.15 -8.29
N GLN A 147 -4.16 -5.44 -8.30
CA GLN A 147 -3.57 -6.71 -7.90
C GLN A 147 -2.89 -6.63 -6.53
N ASP A 148 -2.20 -5.52 -6.27
CA ASP A 148 -1.45 -5.31 -5.04
C ASP A 148 -1.89 -4.02 -4.35
N LEU A 149 -2.30 -4.14 -3.09
CA LEU A 149 -2.73 -3.02 -2.25
C LEU A 149 -1.93 -3.00 -0.95
N TYR A 150 -1.15 -1.94 -0.75
CA TYR A 150 -0.39 -1.67 0.46
C TYR A 150 -0.92 -0.39 1.11
N LEU A 151 -1.53 -0.53 2.28
CA LEU A 151 -2.05 0.58 3.06
C LEU A 151 -1.34 0.62 4.42
N ASP A 152 -0.54 1.65 4.63
CA ASP A 152 0.04 1.99 5.92
C ASP A 152 -0.57 3.32 6.37
N ILE A 153 -1.63 3.24 7.15
CA ILE A 153 -2.52 4.37 7.42
C ILE A 153 -2.92 4.36 8.89
N ASP A 154 -2.52 5.40 9.63
CA ASP A 154 -2.87 5.53 11.04
C ASP A 154 -4.22 6.26 11.22
N PHE A 155 -5.31 5.66 10.74
CA PHE A 155 -6.67 6.09 11.06
C PHE A 155 -7.73 4.99 10.96
N GLU A 156 -8.93 5.32 11.47
CA GLU A 156 -10.09 4.45 11.35
C GLU A 156 -10.44 4.23 9.88
N LEU A 157 -10.36 2.99 9.45
CA LEU A 157 -10.65 2.59 8.09
C LEU A 157 -12.11 2.24 7.88
N LEU A 158 -12.80 1.80 8.93
CA LEU A 158 -14.12 1.19 8.83
C LEU A 158 -15.07 1.73 9.88
N LYS A 159 -16.12 2.37 9.43
CA LYS A 159 -17.28 2.76 10.26
C LYS A 159 -18.57 2.03 9.88
N SER A 160 -18.52 1.03 8.99
CA SER A 160 -19.74 0.38 8.54
C SER A 160 -19.57 -1.10 8.29
N PRO A 161 -20.50 -1.93 8.75
CA PRO A 161 -20.55 -3.36 8.43
C PRO A 161 -20.81 -3.65 6.94
N ASN A 162 -21.23 -2.65 6.15
CA ASN A 162 -21.59 -2.78 4.74
C ASN A 162 -20.46 -2.38 3.78
N LEU A 163 -19.21 -2.46 4.19
CA LEU A 163 -18.10 -2.09 3.35
C LEU A 163 -17.87 -3.14 2.27
N THR A 164 -18.39 -2.88 1.11
CA THR A 164 -18.16 -3.71 -0.06
C THR A 164 -16.93 -3.20 -0.81
N TRP A 165 -15.81 -3.83 -0.55
CA TRP A 165 -14.63 -3.71 -1.40
C TRP A 165 -14.93 -4.46 -2.70
N TYR A 166 -14.72 -3.81 -3.83
CA TYR A 166 -14.84 -4.48 -5.11
C TYR A 166 -13.48 -4.53 -5.80
N LEU A 167 -12.69 -5.54 -5.45
CA LEU A 167 -11.33 -5.77 -5.91
C LEU A 167 -11.16 -7.22 -6.37
N PRO A 168 -11.85 -7.66 -7.43
CA PRO A 168 -11.89 -9.06 -7.82
C PRO A 168 -10.54 -9.62 -8.28
N THR A 169 -9.59 -8.76 -8.65
CA THR A 169 -8.25 -9.15 -9.10
C THR A 169 -7.18 -9.05 -8.02
N LEU A 170 -7.57 -8.70 -6.78
CA LEU A 170 -6.62 -8.51 -5.69
C LEU A 170 -5.96 -9.82 -5.30
N THR A 171 -4.63 -9.86 -5.36
CA THR A 171 -3.80 -11.00 -4.98
C THR A 171 -3.01 -10.76 -3.71
N THR A 172 -2.62 -9.50 -3.47
CA THR A 172 -1.83 -9.09 -2.30
C THR A 172 -2.53 -7.97 -1.56
N LEU A 173 -2.78 -8.17 -0.27
CA LEU A 173 -3.31 -7.16 0.64
C LEU A 173 -2.39 -7.00 1.85
N HIS A 174 -1.79 -5.83 1.98
CA HIS A 174 -0.96 -5.46 3.12
C HIS A 174 -1.59 -4.28 3.84
N LEU A 175 -2.01 -4.47 5.08
CA LEU A 175 -2.60 -3.47 5.94
C LEU A 175 -1.71 -3.25 7.16
N GLN A 176 -1.27 -2.01 7.35
CA GLN A 176 -0.44 -1.63 8.49
C GLN A 176 -1.06 -0.45 9.23
N ARG A 177 -1.09 -0.49 10.55
CA ARG A 177 -1.62 0.53 11.46
C ARG A 177 -3.09 0.89 11.22
N VAL A 178 -3.81 0.00 10.57
CA VAL A 178 -5.22 0.18 10.25
C VAL A 178 -6.07 -0.13 11.46
N THR A 179 -7.05 0.72 11.75
CA THR A 179 -8.06 0.47 12.78
C THR A 179 -9.37 0.01 12.14
N PHE A 180 -9.79 -1.19 12.49
CA PHE A 180 -11.11 -1.72 12.11
C PHE A 180 -12.10 -1.47 13.24
N THR A 181 -13.23 -0.88 12.93
CA THR A 181 -14.26 -0.53 13.92
C THR A 181 -15.62 -1.04 13.45
N LEU A 182 -16.34 -1.75 14.32
CA LEU A 182 -17.76 -2.03 14.13
C LEU A 182 -18.59 -0.88 14.73
N ASP A 183 -19.22 -0.08 13.87
CA ASP A 183 -20.07 1.06 14.27
C ASP A 183 -21.30 1.17 13.34
N PRO A 184 -22.52 0.87 13.81
CA PRO A 184 -22.84 0.31 15.10
C PRO A 184 -22.31 -1.13 15.25
N PRO A 185 -22.00 -1.59 16.48
CA PRO A 185 -21.65 -2.99 16.70
C PRO A 185 -22.84 -3.86 16.29
N ASN A 186 -22.56 -4.94 15.57
CA ASN A 186 -23.55 -5.99 15.32
C ASN A 186 -23.78 -6.81 16.61
N ASP A 187 -24.87 -7.57 16.67
CA ASP A 187 -25.31 -8.27 17.89
C ASP A 187 -24.26 -9.25 18.43
N ASP A 188 -23.48 -9.89 17.56
CA ASP A 188 -22.45 -10.87 17.92
C ASP A 188 -21.03 -10.29 17.99
N GLY A 189 -20.81 -9.05 17.55
CA GLY A 189 -19.50 -8.42 17.51
C GLY A 189 -18.54 -9.06 16.50
N SER A 190 -19.05 -9.72 15.48
CA SER A 190 -18.25 -10.40 14.47
C SER A 190 -17.86 -9.49 13.32
N LEU A 191 -16.65 -9.65 12.80
CA LEU A 191 -16.14 -8.94 11.64
C LEU A 191 -15.52 -9.91 10.65
N GLU A 192 -16.02 -9.91 9.44
CA GLU A 192 -15.51 -10.66 8.31
C GLU A 192 -15.27 -9.70 7.12
N LEU A 193 -14.06 -9.66 6.59
CA LEU A 193 -13.67 -8.69 5.56
C LEU A 193 -13.10 -9.32 4.30
N PHE A 194 -12.52 -10.51 4.38
CA PHE A 194 -11.65 -11.05 3.35
C PHE A 194 -12.33 -12.07 2.43
N SER A 195 -13.49 -12.56 2.78
CA SER A 195 -14.27 -13.53 1.96
C SER A 195 -14.66 -12.98 0.58
N ALA A 196 -14.74 -11.66 0.44
CA ALA A 196 -15.02 -11.00 -0.84
C ALA A 196 -13.84 -11.06 -1.84
N PHE A 197 -12.63 -11.42 -1.39
CA PHE A 197 -11.44 -11.43 -2.23
C PHE A 197 -11.09 -12.85 -2.69
N SER A 198 -11.77 -13.35 -3.70
CA SER A 198 -11.62 -14.72 -4.21
C SER A 198 -10.22 -15.07 -4.71
N ASN A 199 -9.43 -14.07 -5.14
CA ASN A 199 -8.09 -14.24 -5.68
C ASN A 199 -6.97 -13.87 -4.70
N LEU A 200 -7.31 -13.55 -3.44
CA LEU A 200 -6.34 -13.14 -2.44
C LEU A 200 -5.42 -14.30 -2.05
N LYS A 201 -4.12 -14.13 -2.28
CA LYS A 201 -3.08 -15.12 -1.96
C LYS A 201 -2.22 -14.72 -0.77
N TYR A 202 -1.97 -13.41 -0.62
CA TYR A 202 -1.09 -12.87 0.40
C TYR A 202 -1.83 -11.85 1.24
N LEU A 203 -2.02 -12.14 2.52
CA LEU A 203 -2.61 -11.22 3.49
C LEU A 203 -1.61 -10.92 4.61
N VAL A 204 -1.33 -9.62 4.80
CA VAL A 204 -0.44 -9.13 5.85
C VAL A 204 -1.16 -8.09 6.68
N LEU A 205 -1.24 -8.32 7.99
CA LEU A 205 -1.84 -7.43 8.99
C LEU A 205 -0.77 -7.05 10.01
N LEU A 206 -0.29 -5.79 9.98
CA LEU A 206 0.76 -5.28 10.86
C LEU A 206 0.23 -4.14 11.72
N ASP A 207 0.44 -4.19 13.03
CA ASP A 207 0.05 -3.14 13.99
C ASP A 207 -1.41 -2.67 13.85
N CYS A 208 -2.29 -3.53 13.34
CA CYS A 208 -3.70 -3.21 13.16
C CYS A 208 -4.44 -3.21 14.51
N ARG A 209 -5.55 -2.45 14.60
CA ARG A 209 -6.38 -2.35 15.79
C ARG A 209 -7.81 -2.78 15.49
N LEU A 210 -8.43 -3.46 16.44
CA LEU A 210 -9.82 -3.91 16.34
C LEU A 210 -10.64 -3.27 17.45
N TRP A 211 -11.66 -2.47 17.10
CA TRP A 211 -12.55 -1.80 18.05
C TRP A 211 -13.96 -2.36 17.95
N ASN A 212 -14.55 -2.71 19.09
CA ASN A 212 -15.87 -3.33 19.18
C ASN A 212 -15.97 -4.67 18.43
N VAL A 213 -14.85 -5.36 18.19
CA VAL A 213 -14.79 -6.66 17.52
C VAL A 213 -14.54 -7.72 18.59
N ARG A 214 -15.43 -8.71 18.70
CA ARG A 214 -15.29 -9.88 19.55
C ARG A 214 -14.68 -11.06 18.82
N THR A 215 -15.11 -11.25 17.57
CA THR A 215 -14.63 -12.32 16.70
C THR A 215 -14.20 -11.75 15.35
N PHE A 216 -12.98 -12.02 14.95
CA PHE A 216 -12.44 -11.60 13.65
C PHE A 216 -12.24 -12.81 12.76
N TYR A 217 -13.02 -12.86 11.68
CA TYR A 217 -12.98 -13.93 10.70
C TYR A 217 -12.01 -13.60 9.58
N ILE A 218 -11.14 -14.57 9.27
CA ILE A 218 -10.26 -14.55 8.10
C ILE A 218 -10.61 -15.75 7.24
N THR A 219 -11.58 -15.57 6.38
CA THR A 219 -12.10 -16.61 5.49
C THR A 219 -11.69 -16.30 4.07
N SER A 220 -10.90 -17.18 3.45
CA SER A 220 -10.49 -17.03 2.05
C SER A 220 -10.00 -18.35 1.47
N SER A 221 -10.67 -18.86 0.45
CA SER A 221 -10.27 -20.10 -0.23
C SER A 221 -9.00 -19.98 -1.06
N GLY A 222 -8.62 -18.76 -1.48
CA GLY A 222 -7.43 -18.52 -2.29
C GLY A 222 -6.16 -18.22 -1.47
N LEU A 223 -6.29 -18.04 -0.14
CA LEU A 223 -5.20 -17.55 0.70
C LEU A 223 -4.10 -18.61 0.87
N GLU A 224 -2.89 -18.27 0.44
CA GLU A 224 -1.70 -19.11 0.52
C GLU A 224 -0.76 -18.68 1.67
N ASN A 225 -0.73 -17.37 1.98
CA ASN A 225 0.17 -16.80 2.98
C ASN A 225 -0.56 -15.80 3.88
N LEU A 226 -0.49 -16.02 5.18
CA LEU A 226 -1.08 -15.15 6.20
C LEU A 226 0.00 -14.70 7.19
N THR A 227 0.13 -13.38 7.36
CA THR A 227 1.01 -12.78 8.37
C THR A 227 0.20 -11.86 9.25
N ILE A 228 0.23 -12.10 10.55
CA ILE A 228 -0.42 -11.27 11.58
C ILE A 228 0.62 -10.89 12.61
N ILE A 229 0.94 -9.59 12.73
CA ILE A 229 1.95 -9.08 13.67
C ILE A 229 1.35 -7.91 14.46
N CYS A 230 1.52 -7.95 15.79
CA CYS A 230 1.15 -6.87 16.71
C CYS A 230 -0.31 -6.38 16.54
N LEU A 231 -1.25 -7.30 16.42
CA LEU A 231 -2.67 -6.93 16.47
C LEU A 231 -3.06 -6.57 17.91
N VAL A 232 -3.44 -5.33 18.14
CA VAL A 232 -3.82 -4.85 19.48
C VAL A 232 -5.30 -5.15 19.69
N HIS A 233 -5.63 -6.17 20.47
CA HIS A 233 -6.87 -6.40 21.23
C HIS A 233 -7.08 -7.88 21.57
N SER A 234 -7.83 -8.13 22.64
CA SER A 234 -8.32 -9.47 23.01
C SER A 234 -9.60 -9.81 22.25
N CYS A 235 -9.47 -10.20 20.98
CA CYS A 235 -10.55 -10.78 20.21
C CYS A 235 -10.23 -12.23 19.85
N GLN A 236 -11.25 -13.00 19.54
CA GLN A 236 -11.10 -14.33 18.99
C GLN A 236 -10.82 -14.23 17.49
N PHE A 237 -9.79 -14.96 17.02
CA PHE A 237 -9.54 -15.15 15.59
C PHE A 237 -10.10 -16.47 15.12
N VAL A 238 -10.80 -16.45 14.01
CA VAL A 238 -11.28 -17.66 13.33
C VAL A 238 -10.71 -17.64 11.90
N ILE A 239 -9.83 -18.60 11.60
CA ILE A 239 -9.19 -18.71 10.29
C ILE A 239 -9.76 -19.92 9.56
N SER A 240 -10.29 -19.72 8.35
CA SER A 240 -10.74 -20.75 7.43
C SER A 240 -10.11 -20.48 6.05
N ALA A 241 -9.01 -21.19 5.77
CA ALA A 241 -8.21 -20.97 4.58
C ALA A 241 -7.58 -22.30 4.11
N PRO A 242 -8.30 -23.14 3.35
CA PRO A 242 -7.88 -24.50 3.00
C PRO A 242 -6.58 -24.58 2.20
N ASN A 243 -6.21 -23.50 1.50
CA ASN A 243 -4.97 -23.44 0.71
C ASN A 243 -3.83 -22.72 1.44
N LEU A 244 -3.98 -22.44 2.73
CA LEU A 244 -2.96 -21.73 3.50
C LEU A 244 -1.73 -22.62 3.70
N SER A 245 -0.60 -22.22 3.12
CA SER A 245 0.67 -22.94 3.21
C SER A 245 1.63 -22.33 4.23
N SER A 246 1.54 -21.02 4.46
CA SER A 246 2.43 -20.31 5.38
C SER A 246 1.64 -19.40 6.31
N PHE A 247 1.86 -19.55 7.62
CA PHE A 247 1.25 -18.74 8.66
C PHE A 247 2.28 -18.18 9.62
N ILE A 248 2.35 -16.85 9.71
CA ILE A 248 3.20 -16.12 10.66
C ILE A 248 2.30 -15.36 11.63
N TYR A 249 2.44 -15.66 12.92
CA TYR A 249 1.72 -15.01 13.99
C TYR A 249 2.68 -14.50 15.05
N ASP A 250 2.71 -13.17 15.23
CA ASP A 250 3.54 -12.51 16.23
C ASP A 250 2.64 -11.56 17.04
N HIS A 251 2.45 -11.85 18.31
CA HIS A 251 1.51 -11.11 19.14
C HIS A 251 1.98 -10.95 20.58
N MET A 252 1.69 -9.78 21.17
CA MET A 252 2.08 -9.45 22.54
C MET A 252 1.16 -10.08 23.61
N THR A 253 -0.08 -10.44 23.26
CA THR A 253 -1.06 -11.04 24.19
C THR A 253 -1.67 -12.28 23.57
N PRO A 254 -1.93 -13.34 24.33
CA PRO A 254 -2.59 -14.52 23.82
C PRO A 254 -4.03 -14.20 23.39
N SER A 255 -4.32 -14.33 22.12
CA SER A 255 -5.67 -14.30 21.58
C SER A 255 -6.12 -15.73 21.29
N LEU A 256 -7.40 -16.03 21.50
CA LEU A 256 -7.92 -17.31 21.13
C LEU A 256 -7.92 -17.43 19.60
N LEU A 257 -7.14 -18.38 19.10
CA LEU A 257 -7.04 -18.70 17.69
C LEU A 257 -7.79 -20.01 17.44
N LEU A 258 -8.84 -19.96 16.64
CA LEU A 258 -9.52 -21.14 16.10
C LEU A 258 -9.16 -21.26 14.63
N ALA A 259 -8.68 -22.41 14.24
CA ALA A 259 -8.30 -22.67 12.86
C ALA A 259 -9.09 -23.89 12.36
N ASN A 260 -9.75 -23.72 11.23
CA ASN A 260 -10.51 -24.76 10.56
C ASN A 260 -9.97 -24.94 9.14
N ASP A 261 -9.94 -26.18 8.68
CA ASP A 261 -9.59 -26.52 7.30
C ASP A 261 -8.22 -25.96 6.84
N LEU A 262 -7.15 -26.24 7.61
CA LEU A 262 -5.77 -25.85 7.29
C LEU A 262 -4.93 -27.03 6.76
N ASP A 263 -5.50 -27.87 5.93
CA ASP A 263 -4.89 -29.12 5.45
C ASP A 263 -3.61 -28.88 4.61
N SER A 264 -3.45 -27.69 4.03
CA SER A 264 -2.29 -27.33 3.19
C SER A 264 -1.15 -26.66 3.96
N LEU A 265 -1.24 -26.56 5.31
CA LEU A 265 -0.31 -25.77 6.10
C LEU A 265 1.06 -26.47 6.23
N GLU A 266 2.09 -25.84 5.63
CA GLU A 266 3.48 -26.37 5.61
C GLU A 266 4.38 -25.64 6.61
N THR A 267 4.17 -24.32 6.77
CA THR A 267 5.06 -23.47 7.57
C THR A 267 4.25 -22.67 8.58
N VAL A 268 4.60 -22.81 9.86
CA VAL A 268 4.03 -22.01 10.94
C VAL A 268 5.14 -21.35 11.73
N SER A 269 5.04 -20.05 11.95
CA SER A 269 5.95 -19.30 12.81
C SER A 269 5.17 -18.53 13.86
N PHE A 270 5.34 -18.91 15.13
CA PHE A 270 4.82 -18.16 16.24
C PHE A 270 5.96 -17.44 16.97
N ARG A 271 5.79 -16.13 17.20
CA ARG A 271 6.68 -15.33 18.03
C ARG A 271 5.87 -14.62 19.09
N THR A 272 6.42 -14.53 20.29
CA THR A 272 5.82 -13.78 21.38
C THR A 272 6.91 -12.89 21.97
N ILE A 273 6.67 -11.60 21.93
CA ILE A 273 7.58 -10.63 22.54
C ILE A 273 7.10 -10.40 23.97
N TYR A 274 7.69 -11.11 24.92
CA TYR A 274 7.52 -10.82 26.35
C TYR A 274 8.51 -9.74 26.80
N ASP A 275 8.02 -8.53 26.96
CA ASP A 275 8.84 -7.43 27.48
C ASP A 275 8.74 -7.26 29.01
N ARG A 276 7.96 -8.10 29.74
CA ARG A 276 7.90 -8.08 31.21
C ARG A 276 7.57 -9.45 31.84
N PRO A 277 8.33 -9.90 32.84
CA PRO A 277 8.09 -11.18 33.52
C PRO A 277 7.05 -11.11 34.66
N THR A 278 5.99 -10.34 34.54
CA THR A 278 5.09 -10.04 35.65
C THR A 278 3.71 -10.72 35.63
N VAL A 279 3.40 -11.57 34.68
CA VAL A 279 2.14 -12.34 34.67
C VAL A 279 2.42 -13.80 34.44
N ASN A 280 1.93 -14.65 35.32
CA ASN A 280 2.09 -16.11 35.33
C ASN A 280 1.77 -16.74 33.97
N PRO A 281 2.73 -17.44 33.33
CA PRO A 281 2.58 -17.97 31.97
C PRO A 281 1.86 -19.34 31.82
N PRO A 282 1.27 -20.00 32.86
CA PRO A 282 0.84 -21.39 32.69
C PRO A 282 -0.25 -21.61 31.63
N ASN A 283 -1.13 -20.65 31.41
CA ASN A 283 -2.24 -20.83 30.45
C ASN A 283 -1.85 -20.52 28.99
N TYR A 284 -0.75 -19.85 28.77
CA TYR A 284 -0.37 -19.40 27.43
C TYR A 284 0.24 -20.53 26.58
N VAL A 285 1.17 -21.28 27.17
CA VAL A 285 1.80 -22.44 26.52
C VAL A 285 0.74 -23.51 26.22
N GLU A 286 -0.19 -23.69 27.15
CA GLU A 286 -1.29 -24.64 27.02
C GLU A 286 -2.29 -24.22 25.90
N THR A 287 -2.60 -22.94 25.79
CA THR A 287 -3.42 -22.39 24.68
C THR A 287 -2.71 -22.54 23.34
N MET A 288 -1.42 -22.28 23.27
CA MET A 288 -0.62 -22.52 22.06
C MET A 288 -0.56 -23.99 21.69
N ILE A 289 -0.31 -24.88 22.66
CA ILE A 289 -0.26 -26.33 22.43
C ILE A 289 -1.62 -26.83 21.96
N ASN A 290 -2.72 -26.35 22.54
CA ASN A 290 -4.08 -26.72 22.12
C ASN A 290 -4.39 -26.19 20.71
N THR A 291 -3.93 -25.00 20.35
CA THR A 291 -4.03 -24.46 19.00
C THR A 291 -3.24 -25.32 18.00
N PHE A 292 -2.01 -25.72 18.35
CA PHE A 292 -1.20 -26.64 17.52
C PHE A 292 -1.87 -28.01 17.37
N HIS A 293 -2.46 -28.56 18.43
CA HIS A 293 -3.19 -29.82 18.33
C HIS A 293 -4.48 -29.75 17.49
N GLN A 294 -5.09 -28.59 17.37
CA GLN A 294 -6.21 -28.36 16.46
C GLN A 294 -5.77 -28.20 15.01
N LEU A 295 -4.56 -27.66 14.77
CA LEU A 295 -3.96 -27.50 13.45
C LEU A 295 -3.46 -28.84 12.85
N HIS A 296 -3.29 -29.89 13.68
CA HIS A 296 -2.78 -31.21 13.25
C HIS A 296 -3.83 -32.32 13.25
N LYS A 297 -5.10 -32.00 13.45
CA LYS A 297 -6.22 -32.93 13.31
C LYS A 297 -6.94 -32.73 11.99
#